data_b3872682232db8cb1f697d9750376f90
#
_entry.id   b3872682232db8cb1f697d9750376f90
#
_cell.length_a   1.000
_cell.length_b   1.000
_cell.length_c   1.000
_cell.angle_alpha   90.00
_cell.angle_beta   90.00
_cell.angle_gamma   90.00
#
_symmetry.space_group_name_H-M   'P 1'
#
loop_
_entity.id
_entity.type
_entity.pdbx_description
1 polymer ?
#
loop_
_entity_poly.entity_id
_entity_poly.type
_entity_poly.pdbx_seq_one_letter_code
_entity_poly.pdbx_strand_id
1 'polypeptide(L)'
;SQSLEELSGDPDAVASACALLDYQIARGLGGEEAFQNLKDRAWRQGIRMASDMVPNHVGIDSRWVIEHPEWFISLDYSPFPSYRFSGPDLSWHGEVGIYLEDHYFDRSDAAVVFKRVDRSGGHERFIYHGNDGTRMPWNDTAQLNYLNPEVREGVIQTILNVARKFPV
;
A
#
# COMPACT_ATOMS: atom_id res chain seq x y z
N SER A 1 8.49 -7.97 -0.11
CA SER A 1 8.82 -9.15 -0.92
C SER A 1 8.86 -10.42 -0.07
N GLN A 2 9.52 -10.39 1.10
CA GLN A 2 9.61 -11.56 2.00
C GLN A 2 8.23 -12.05 2.47
N SER A 3 7.32 -11.13 2.78
CA SER A 3 5.94 -11.45 3.15
C SER A 3 5.12 -12.09 2.00
N LEU A 4 5.41 -11.76 0.74
CA LEU A 4 4.75 -12.36 -0.42
C LEU A 4 5.27 -13.78 -0.71
N GLU A 5 6.56 -14.01 -0.52
CA GLU A 5 7.13 -15.37 -0.57
C GLU A 5 6.48 -16.27 0.48
N GLU A 6 6.32 -15.78 1.72
CA GLU A 6 5.64 -16.50 2.80
C GLU A 6 4.16 -16.79 2.50
N LEU A 7 3.46 -15.84 1.85
CA LEU A 7 2.05 -15.99 1.50
C LEU A 7 1.80 -16.88 0.28
N SER A 8 2.63 -16.79 -0.74
CA SER A 8 2.46 -17.51 -2.00
C SER A 8 3.19 -18.85 -2.02
N GLY A 9 4.22 -19.01 -1.20
CA GLY A 9 5.17 -20.13 -1.30
C GLY A 9 6.04 -20.08 -2.56
N ASP A 10 6.01 -18.97 -3.30
CA ASP A 10 6.75 -18.76 -4.53
C ASP A 10 7.92 -17.79 -4.25
N PRO A 11 9.17 -18.25 -4.36
CA PRO A 11 10.35 -17.42 -4.10
C PRO A 11 10.51 -16.26 -5.11
N ASP A 12 9.86 -16.36 -6.26
CA ASP A 12 9.88 -15.34 -7.31
C ASP A 12 8.69 -14.36 -7.20
N ALA A 13 7.85 -14.47 -6.16
CA ALA A 13 6.71 -13.58 -5.97
C ALA A 13 7.14 -12.11 -5.83
N VAL A 14 6.58 -11.26 -6.67
CA VAL A 14 6.86 -9.82 -6.70
C VAL A 14 5.59 -9.07 -6.28
N ALA A 15 5.76 -8.04 -5.43
CA ALA A 15 4.67 -7.16 -5.05
C ALA A 15 4.06 -6.46 -6.27
N SER A 16 2.74 -6.23 -6.23
CA SER A 16 2.07 -5.42 -7.26
C SER A 16 2.70 -4.03 -7.33
N ALA A 17 3.00 -3.58 -8.56
CA ALA A 17 3.51 -2.23 -8.78
C ALA A 17 2.52 -1.13 -8.35
N CYS A 18 1.24 -1.48 -8.18
CA CYS A 18 0.19 -0.56 -7.73
C CYS A 18 -0.03 -0.56 -6.21
N ALA A 19 0.55 -1.52 -5.47
CA ALA A 19 0.54 -1.55 -4.01
C ALA A 19 1.77 -0.82 -3.46
N LEU A 20 1.72 0.51 -3.46
CA LEU A 20 2.87 1.36 -3.15
C LEU A 20 3.18 1.39 -1.65
N LEU A 21 4.43 1.12 -1.30
CA LEU A 21 4.96 1.31 0.05
C LEU A 21 5.18 2.81 0.33
N ASP A 22 5.81 3.51 -0.62
CA ASP A 22 6.13 4.93 -0.54
C ASP A 22 6.41 5.48 -1.96
N TYR A 23 6.34 6.80 -2.12
CA TYR A 23 6.64 7.50 -3.38
C TYR A 23 8.14 7.89 -3.47
N GLN A 24 9.01 6.92 -3.25
CA GLN A 24 10.46 7.06 -3.36
C GLN A 24 11.02 6.07 -4.40
N ILE A 25 12.15 6.42 -5.00
CA ILE A 25 12.83 5.49 -5.89
C ILE A 25 13.43 4.35 -5.07
N ALA A 26 13.05 3.12 -5.39
CA ALA A 26 13.50 1.94 -4.66
C ALA A 26 15.03 1.83 -4.65
N ARG A 27 15.61 1.56 -3.48
CA ARG A 27 17.06 1.38 -3.32
C ARG A 27 17.60 0.24 -4.17
N GLY A 28 16.82 -0.83 -4.34
CA GLY A 28 17.17 -1.96 -5.20
C GLY A 28 17.33 -1.59 -6.69
N LEU A 29 16.74 -0.46 -7.12
CA LEU A 29 16.89 0.10 -8.46
C LEU A 29 17.99 1.18 -8.51
N GLY A 30 18.74 1.39 -7.42
CA GLY A 30 19.80 2.37 -7.31
C GLY A 30 19.39 3.71 -6.68
N GLY A 31 18.15 3.86 -6.24
CA GLY A 31 17.66 5.04 -5.53
C GLY A 31 17.63 6.32 -6.39
N GLU A 32 17.60 7.46 -5.73
CA GLU A 32 17.48 8.78 -6.36
C GLU A 32 18.67 9.10 -7.29
N GLU A 33 19.89 8.68 -6.94
CA GLU A 33 21.09 8.95 -7.74
C GLU A 33 21.03 8.24 -9.10
N ALA A 34 20.72 6.95 -9.11
CA ALA A 34 20.56 6.20 -10.36
C ALA A 34 19.42 6.74 -11.20
N PHE A 35 18.32 7.14 -10.57
CA PHE A 35 17.20 7.77 -11.25
C PHE A 35 17.60 9.10 -11.90
N GLN A 36 18.31 9.99 -11.20
CA GLN A 36 18.76 11.25 -11.74
C GLN A 36 19.70 11.03 -12.94
N ASN A 37 20.63 10.08 -12.85
CA ASN A 37 21.52 9.70 -13.97
C ASN A 37 20.70 9.23 -15.18
N LEU A 38 19.71 8.35 -14.97
CA LEU A 38 18.82 7.88 -16.05
C LEU A 38 18.06 9.04 -16.69
N LYS A 39 17.51 9.94 -15.89
CA LYS A 39 16.77 11.13 -16.33
C LYS A 39 17.64 12.03 -17.22
N ASP A 40 18.86 12.33 -16.78
CA ASP A 40 19.80 13.17 -17.52
C ASP A 40 20.23 12.53 -18.84
N ARG A 41 20.46 11.22 -18.86
CA ARG A 41 20.79 10.46 -20.07
C ARG A 41 19.61 10.44 -21.05
N ALA A 42 18.41 10.17 -20.58
CA ALA A 42 17.18 10.20 -21.39
C ALA A 42 16.98 11.58 -22.02
N TRP A 43 17.12 12.63 -21.22
CA TRP A 43 17.00 14.02 -21.70
C TRP A 43 17.97 14.36 -22.81
N ARG A 44 19.26 13.96 -22.69
CA ARG A 44 20.28 14.16 -23.74
C ARG A 44 19.95 13.46 -25.06
N GLN A 45 19.12 12.39 -24.99
CA GLN A 45 18.65 11.65 -26.17
C GLN A 45 17.27 12.13 -26.65
N GLY A 46 16.76 13.26 -26.14
CA GLY A 46 15.44 13.77 -26.48
C GLY A 46 14.26 12.95 -25.93
N ILE A 47 14.51 12.04 -24.98
CA ILE A 47 13.49 11.20 -24.36
C ILE A 47 12.96 11.89 -23.11
N ARG A 48 11.64 12.05 -23.02
CA ARG A 48 10.95 12.51 -21.82
C ARG A 48 10.47 11.30 -21.02
N MET A 49 10.62 11.39 -19.69
CA MET A 49 10.15 10.36 -18.77
C MET A 49 8.77 10.75 -18.22
N ALA A 50 7.92 9.77 -18.02
CA ALA A 50 6.66 9.90 -17.31
C ALA A 50 6.57 8.82 -16.23
N SER A 51 5.77 9.08 -15.20
CA SER A 51 5.47 8.11 -14.16
C SER A 51 3.96 8.05 -13.93
N ASP A 52 3.47 6.85 -13.68
CA ASP A 52 2.10 6.68 -13.22
C ASP A 52 1.96 7.15 -11.77
N MET A 53 0.76 7.57 -11.45
CA MET A 53 0.32 7.86 -10.08
C MET A 53 -0.86 6.95 -9.74
N VAL A 54 -0.86 6.41 -8.53
CA VAL A 54 -1.96 5.59 -8.01
C VAL A 54 -2.55 6.29 -6.78
N PRO A 55 -3.39 7.31 -6.96
CA PRO A 55 -3.87 8.13 -5.84
C PRO A 55 -5.05 7.52 -5.08
N ASN A 56 -5.64 6.42 -5.54
CA ASN A 56 -6.82 5.80 -4.95
C ASN A 56 -6.51 5.01 -3.67
N HIS A 57 -5.38 4.34 -3.64
CA HIS A 57 -4.97 3.43 -2.57
C HIS A 57 -3.44 3.37 -2.46
N VAL A 58 -2.97 2.74 -1.40
CA VAL A 58 -1.56 2.40 -1.19
C VAL A 58 -1.45 0.92 -0.81
N GLY A 59 -0.24 0.38 -0.65
CA GLY A 59 -0.02 -0.96 -0.11
C GLY A 59 -0.50 -1.09 1.34
N ILE A 60 -0.91 -2.29 1.75
CA ILE A 60 -1.32 -2.57 3.15
C ILE A 60 -0.17 -2.33 4.14
N ASP A 61 1.07 -2.43 3.70
CA ASP A 61 2.29 -2.20 4.47
C ASP A 61 2.90 -0.80 4.24
N SER A 62 2.16 0.11 3.58
CA SER A 62 2.59 1.48 3.32
C SER A 62 2.90 2.23 4.62
N ARG A 63 3.86 3.15 4.54
CA ARG A 63 4.14 4.10 5.62
C ARG A 63 2.89 4.86 6.09
N TRP A 64 2.00 5.22 5.19
CA TRP A 64 0.75 5.90 5.55
C TRP A 64 -0.18 5.01 6.39
N VAL A 65 -0.23 3.70 6.14
CA VAL A 65 -0.98 2.75 6.98
C VAL A 65 -0.40 2.69 8.40
N ILE A 66 0.91 2.81 8.52
CA ILE A 66 1.60 2.81 9.82
C ILE A 66 1.39 4.14 10.56
N GLU A 67 1.68 5.27 9.89
CA GLU A 67 1.79 6.60 10.49
C GLU A 67 0.44 7.35 10.58
N HIS A 68 -0.48 7.10 9.62
CA HIS A 68 -1.75 7.80 9.45
C HIS A 68 -2.94 6.85 9.23
N PRO A 69 -3.22 5.93 10.16
CA PRO A 69 -4.32 4.97 9.98
C PRO A 69 -5.70 5.62 9.83
N GLU A 70 -5.87 6.85 10.30
CA GLU A 70 -7.08 7.67 10.15
C GLU A 70 -7.31 8.18 8.71
N TRP A 71 -6.34 8.02 7.82
CA TRP A 71 -6.45 8.41 6.42
C TRP A 71 -7.22 7.40 5.56
N PHE A 72 -7.54 6.24 6.12
CA PHE A 72 -8.15 5.13 5.40
C PHE A 72 -9.62 4.95 5.74
N ILE A 73 -10.36 4.37 4.79
CA ILE A 73 -11.71 3.90 5.08
C ILE A 73 -11.59 2.71 6.01
N SER A 74 -12.12 2.84 7.23
CA SER A 74 -11.92 1.83 8.27
C SER A 74 -13.05 1.81 9.30
N LEU A 75 -13.11 0.70 10.05
CA LEU A 75 -13.98 0.50 11.20
C LEU A 75 -13.13 0.14 12.43
N ASP A 76 -13.66 0.41 13.62
CA ASP A 76 -13.08 -0.01 14.90
C ASP A 76 -13.52 -1.42 15.32
N TYR A 77 -14.26 -2.11 14.48
CA TYR A 77 -14.75 -3.48 14.68
C TYR A 77 -14.74 -4.24 13.35
N SER A 78 -14.68 -5.58 13.42
CA SER A 78 -14.78 -6.40 12.22
C SER A 78 -16.16 -6.26 11.56
N PRO A 79 -16.24 -5.99 10.24
CA PRO A 79 -17.53 -5.83 9.54
C PRO A 79 -18.36 -7.10 9.53
N PHE A 80 -17.73 -8.27 9.64
CA PHE A 80 -18.40 -9.57 9.65
C PHE A 80 -17.94 -10.42 10.83
N PRO A 81 -18.88 -10.99 11.64
CA PRO A 81 -18.53 -11.82 12.81
C PRO A 81 -17.77 -13.10 12.47
N SER A 82 -17.89 -13.58 11.22
CA SER A 82 -17.18 -14.77 10.72
C SER A 82 -15.71 -14.52 10.42
N TYR A 83 -15.30 -13.28 10.23
CA TYR A 83 -13.92 -12.95 9.88
C TYR A 83 -12.94 -13.35 10.96
N ARG A 84 -11.80 -13.89 10.53
CA ARG A 84 -10.66 -14.27 11.37
C ARG A 84 -9.38 -13.70 10.77
N PHE A 85 -8.41 -13.42 11.61
CA PHE A 85 -7.13 -12.81 11.23
C PHE A 85 -6.00 -13.57 11.91
N SER A 86 -5.93 -14.89 11.64
CA SER A 86 -4.99 -15.82 12.29
C SER A 86 -3.70 -16.03 11.49
N GLY A 87 -3.60 -15.45 10.30
CA GLY A 87 -2.44 -15.53 9.43
C GLY A 87 -1.20 -14.79 9.97
N PRO A 88 -0.10 -14.81 9.23
CA PRO A 88 1.15 -14.17 9.64
C PRO A 88 1.01 -12.65 9.71
N ASP A 89 1.85 -12.05 10.56
CA ASP A 89 2.02 -10.59 10.60
C ASP A 89 2.83 -10.11 9.41
N LEU A 90 2.23 -9.27 8.57
CA LEU A 90 2.83 -8.74 7.35
C LEU A 90 3.52 -7.39 7.55
N SER A 91 3.48 -6.84 8.77
CA SER A 91 4.07 -5.54 9.06
C SER A 91 5.61 -5.62 9.13
N TRP A 92 6.27 -4.65 8.51
CA TRP A 92 7.69 -4.38 8.69
C TRP A 92 7.99 -3.53 9.94
N HIS A 93 6.96 -2.96 10.58
CA HIS A 93 7.10 -2.02 11.70
C HIS A 93 6.91 -2.72 13.06
N GLY A 94 7.83 -2.48 14.00
CA GLY A 94 7.85 -3.16 15.29
C GLY A 94 6.64 -2.87 16.21
N GLU A 95 5.98 -1.72 16.04
CA GLU A 95 4.86 -1.29 16.90
C GLU A 95 3.48 -1.50 16.27
N VAL A 96 3.41 -1.91 15.01
CA VAL A 96 2.16 -2.12 14.27
C VAL A 96 2.13 -3.54 13.71
N GLY A 97 1.03 -4.25 13.90
CA GLY A 97 0.74 -5.53 13.26
C GLY A 97 -0.24 -5.36 12.10
N ILE A 98 -0.07 -6.13 11.03
CA ILE A 98 -0.93 -6.15 9.84
C ILE A 98 -1.29 -7.59 9.52
N TYR A 99 -2.59 -7.90 9.48
CA TYR A 99 -3.10 -9.24 9.28
C TYR A 99 -4.19 -9.25 8.22
N LEU A 100 -4.04 -10.11 7.22
CA LEU A 100 -5.11 -10.37 6.25
C LEU A 100 -6.20 -11.23 6.88
N GLU A 101 -7.40 -11.11 6.35
CA GLU A 101 -8.52 -11.98 6.71
C GLU A 101 -8.28 -13.39 6.13
N ASP A 102 -8.62 -14.43 6.92
CA ASP A 102 -8.23 -15.82 6.64
C ASP A 102 -8.79 -16.38 5.32
N HIS A 103 -9.98 -15.92 4.89
CA HIS A 103 -10.59 -16.30 3.61
C HIS A 103 -9.79 -15.84 2.37
N TYR A 104 -8.86 -14.88 2.56
CA TYR A 104 -7.90 -14.53 1.52
C TYR A 104 -7.10 -15.76 1.07
N PHE A 105 -6.69 -16.62 2.00
CA PHE A 105 -5.81 -17.76 1.73
C PHE A 105 -6.55 -18.91 1.05
N ASP A 106 -7.79 -19.20 1.46
CA ASP A 106 -8.59 -20.29 0.90
C ASP A 106 -9.52 -19.84 -0.24
N ARG A 107 -9.64 -18.52 -0.45
CA ARG A 107 -10.50 -17.89 -1.45
C ARG A 107 -11.98 -18.29 -1.37
N SER A 108 -12.43 -18.62 -0.18
CA SER A 108 -13.82 -19.06 0.05
C SER A 108 -14.80 -17.90 0.18
N ASP A 109 -14.31 -16.68 0.49
CA ASP A 109 -15.08 -15.45 0.58
C ASP A 109 -14.25 -14.24 0.16
N ALA A 110 -14.92 -13.11 -0.12
CA ALA A 110 -14.28 -11.84 -0.42
C ALA A 110 -13.83 -11.16 0.89
N ALA A 111 -12.56 -11.26 1.23
CA ALA A 111 -11.96 -10.55 2.35
C ALA A 111 -11.90 -9.04 2.03
N VAL A 112 -12.83 -8.26 2.59
CA VAL A 112 -12.96 -6.82 2.24
C VAL A 112 -12.11 -5.89 3.09
N VAL A 113 -11.59 -6.38 4.24
CA VAL A 113 -10.74 -5.61 5.16
C VAL A 113 -9.53 -6.43 5.59
N PHE A 114 -8.48 -5.72 5.99
CA PHE A 114 -7.39 -6.27 6.79
C PHE A 114 -7.39 -5.65 8.18
N LYS A 115 -6.79 -6.33 9.14
CA LYS A 115 -6.65 -5.85 10.51
C LYS A 115 -5.29 -5.20 10.72
N ARG A 116 -5.30 -3.94 11.18
CA ARG A 116 -4.14 -3.22 11.72
C ARG A 116 -4.25 -3.17 13.24
N VAL A 117 -3.19 -3.53 13.93
CA VAL A 117 -3.11 -3.53 15.41
C VAL A 117 -2.00 -2.61 15.85
N ASP A 118 -2.31 -1.70 16.75
CA ASP A 118 -1.32 -0.93 17.49
C ASP A 118 -0.86 -1.76 18.70
N ARG A 119 0.37 -2.25 18.69
CA ARG A 119 0.86 -3.18 19.71
C ARG A 119 1.04 -2.54 21.08
N SER A 120 1.29 -1.23 21.14
CA SER A 120 1.49 -0.52 22.40
C SER A 120 0.18 -0.34 23.16
N GLY A 121 -0.92 -0.09 22.47
CA GLY A 121 -2.25 0.16 23.06
C GLY A 121 -3.27 -0.95 22.83
N GLY A 122 -2.96 -1.93 21.99
CA GLY A 122 -3.90 -2.99 21.61
C GLY A 122 -5.08 -2.48 20.76
N HIS A 123 -5.01 -1.25 20.24
CA HIS A 123 -6.08 -0.69 19.42
C HIS A 123 -6.11 -1.39 18.06
N GLU A 124 -7.26 -1.94 17.71
CA GLU A 124 -7.50 -2.59 16.43
C GLU A 124 -8.27 -1.68 15.48
N ARG A 125 -7.89 -1.72 14.22
CA ARG A 125 -8.58 -1.03 13.14
C ARG A 125 -8.71 -1.94 11.93
N PHE A 126 -9.90 -2.00 11.35
CA PHE A 126 -10.22 -2.82 10.18
C PHE A 126 -10.31 -1.91 8.98
N ILE A 127 -9.27 -1.93 8.15
CA ILE A 127 -9.09 -1.04 7.00
C ILE A 127 -9.57 -1.75 5.74
N TYR A 128 -10.40 -1.07 4.95
CA TYR A 128 -10.91 -1.60 3.69
C TYR A 128 -9.81 -1.66 2.63
N HIS A 129 -9.81 -2.75 1.88
CA HIS A 129 -9.02 -2.89 0.66
C HIS A 129 -9.55 -1.99 -0.45
N GLY A 130 -8.68 -1.63 -1.41
CA GLY A 130 -9.09 -0.99 -2.65
C GLY A 130 -9.94 -1.92 -3.49
N ASN A 131 -10.87 -1.34 -4.27
CA ASN A 131 -11.76 -2.06 -5.17
C ASN A 131 -12.15 -1.15 -6.34
N ASP A 132 -12.28 -1.71 -7.52
CA ASP A 132 -12.71 -1.04 -8.74
C ASP A 132 -14.19 -1.26 -9.07
N GLY A 133 -14.96 -1.81 -8.12
CA GLY A 133 -16.35 -2.21 -8.33
C GLY A 133 -16.52 -3.63 -8.88
N THR A 134 -15.42 -4.37 -9.07
CA THR A 134 -15.48 -5.81 -9.37
C THR A 134 -15.80 -6.62 -8.09
N ARG A 135 -15.94 -7.94 -8.23
CA ARG A 135 -16.36 -8.80 -7.12
C ARG A 135 -15.28 -9.01 -6.05
N MET A 136 -14.02 -8.85 -6.41
CA MET A 136 -12.89 -9.15 -5.51
C MET A 136 -12.14 -7.87 -5.14
N PRO A 137 -11.98 -7.57 -3.85
CA PRO A 137 -11.09 -6.52 -3.37
C PRO A 137 -9.62 -6.82 -3.71
N TRP A 138 -8.82 -5.78 -3.85
CA TRP A 138 -7.37 -5.91 -4.03
C TRP A 138 -6.69 -6.05 -2.67
N ASN A 139 -6.46 -7.29 -2.24
CA ASN A 139 -6.05 -7.63 -0.87
C ASN A 139 -4.65 -7.12 -0.45
N ASP A 140 -3.85 -6.64 -1.39
CA ASP A 140 -2.56 -6.00 -1.15
C ASP A 140 -2.65 -4.47 -0.97
N THR A 141 -3.87 -3.91 -0.96
CA THR A 141 -4.11 -2.46 -0.94
C THR A 141 -4.93 -1.99 0.25
N ALA A 142 -4.74 -0.70 0.60
CA ALA A 142 -5.50 0.03 1.62
C ALA A 142 -6.19 1.25 0.98
N GLN A 143 -7.51 1.36 1.11
CA GLN A 143 -8.33 2.38 0.47
C GLN A 143 -8.26 3.71 1.20
N LEU A 144 -7.81 4.76 0.52
CA LEU A 144 -7.77 6.12 1.05
C LEU A 144 -9.17 6.71 1.20
N ASN A 145 -9.39 7.47 2.29
CA ASN A 145 -10.64 8.16 2.58
C ASN A 145 -10.59 9.62 2.11
N TYR A 146 -10.98 9.87 0.88
CA TYR A 146 -10.99 11.21 0.29
C TYR A 146 -12.01 12.20 0.89
N LEU A 147 -12.90 11.74 1.77
CA LEU A 147 -13.74 12.64 2.58
C LEU A 147 -12.90 13.37 3.63
N ASN A 148 -11.78 12.79 4.07
CA ASN A 148 -10.83 13.44 4.96
C ASN A 148 -10.01 14.50 4.19
N PRO A 149 -10.04 15.79 4.61
CA PRO A 149 -9.27 16.86 3.95
C PRO A 149 -7.75 16.65 4.06
N GLU A 150 -7.26 16.03 5.12
CA GLU A 150 -5.82 15.74 5.29
C GLU A 150 -5.32 14.74 4.24
N VAL A 151 -6.15 13.75 3.87
CA VAL A 151 -5.83 12.80 2.79
C VAL A 151 -5.69 13.54 1.47
N ARG A 152 -6.64 14.43 1.15
CA ARG A 152 -6.57 15.23 -0.08
C ARG A 152 -5.30 16.06 -0.14
N GLU A 153 -4.94 16.73 0.95
CA GLU A 153 -3.71 17.53 1.02
C GLU A 153 -2.47 16.65 0.90
N GLY A 154 -2.40 15.54 1.63
CA GLY A 154 -1.27 14.59 1.56
C GLY A 154 -1.06 14.05 0.14
N VAL A 155 -2.13 13.70 -0.56
CA VAL A 155 -2.07 13.24 -1.95
C VAL A 155 -1.64 14.37 -2.89
N ILE A 156 -2.16 15.60 -2.74
CA ILE A 156 -1.74 16.76 -3.52
C ILE A 156 -0.23 17.00 -3.37
N GLN A 157 0.27 16.99 -2.14
CA GLN A 157 1.71 17.18 -1.88
C GLN A 157 2.55 16.05 -2.51
N THR A 158 2.05 14.82 -2.46
CA THR A 158 2.71 13.68 -3.10
C THR A 158 2.76 13.84 -4.62
N ILE A 159 1.65 14.22 -5.26
CA ILE A 159 1.59 14.49 -6.70
C ILE A 159 2.60 15.59 -7.07
N LEU A 160 2.63 16.69 -6.32
CA LEU A 160 3.58 17.78 -6.56
C LEU A 160 5.04 17.31 -6.42
N ASN A 161 5.34 16.46 -5.46
CA ASN A 161 6.67 15.89 -5.27
C ASN A 161 7.07 14.97 -6.43
N VAL A 162 6.15 14.12 -6.90
CA VAL A 162 6.38 13.28 -8.08
C VAL A 162 6.57 14.14 -9.33
N ALA A 163 5.74 15.16 -9.54
CA ALA A 163 5.83 16.05 -10.69
C ALA A 163 7.16 16.85 -10.75
N ARG A 164 7.77 17.13 -9.61
CA ARG A 164 9.12 17.74 -9.58
C ARG A 164 10.20 16.77 -10.05
N LYS A 165 10.04 15.47 -9.76
CA LYS A 165 10.98 14.42 -10.20
C LYS A 165 10.81 14.06 -11.66
N PHE A 166 9.58 14.03 -12.15
CA PHE A 166 9.20 13.70 -13.52
C PHE A 166 8.55 14.91 -14.22
N PRO A 167 9.32 15.92 -14.57
CA PRO A 167 8.76 17.02 -15.37
C PRO A 167 8.27 16.46 -16.70
N VAL A 168 7.04 16.68 -16.97
CA VAL A 168 6.37 16.25 -18.22
C VAL A 168 6.55 17.35 -19.27
#